data_7e33b7230e2f5a578ab08c2d6589115a
#
_entry.id   7e33b7230e2f5a578ab08c2d6589115a
#
_cell.length_a   1.000
_cell.length_b   1.000
_cell.length_c   1.000
_cell.angle_alpha   90.00
_cell.angle_beta   90.00
_cell.angle_gamma   90.00
#
_symmetry.space_group_name_H-M   'P 1'
#
loop_
_entity.id
_entity.type
_entity.pdbx_description
1 polymer ?
#
loop_
_entity_poly.entity_id
_entity_poly.type
_entity_poly.pdbx_seq_one_letter_code
_entity_poly.pdbx_strand_id
1 'polypeptide(L)'
;KNEFPNFTIRQGLVVALYPGATSENVEQQVTKPLENYIFTYNEVKRKKTISSSRDGISIVQVELNEDVKDKDAFWSKFRHGLDAYQRQLPQGVVGTEVIDDFGETSAMLIAMESKQKTYRQLNEYMKQLEDSLRTIDEIGRVQVYGMQKEQISVTVNNERLSHYGLTSEQVADALIKKGCVTGSGRIKDGSTEYPIYVDLGIQKVQELKNIQII
;
A
#
# COMPACT_ATOMS: atom_id res chain seq x y z
N LYS A 1 -26.69 23.17 -6.19
CA LYS A 1 -25.97 24.45 -6.03
C LYS A 1 -24.72 24.14 -5.22
N ASN A 2 -23.53 24.29 -5.80
CA ASN A 2 -22.29 24.10 -5.06
C ASN A 2 -22.18 25.20 -3.99
N GLU A 3 -21.92 24.82 -2.76
CA GLU A 3 -21.72 25.75 -1.62
C GLU A 3 -20.45 26.60 -1.79
N PHE A 4 -19.48 26.09 -2.53
CA PHE A 4 -18.21 26.75 -2.79
C PHE A 4 -17.99 26.94 -4.29
N PRO A 5 -17.30 28.00 -4.71
CA PRO A 5 -16.88 28.16 -6.10
C PRO A 5 -16.00 26.98 -6.50
N ASN A 6 -16.12 26.54 -7.76
CA ASN A 6 -15.25 25.49 -8.31
C ASN A 6 -13.82 26.01 -8.31
N PHE A 7 -13.00 25.52 -7.38
CA PHE A 7 -11.56 25.72 -7.42
C PHE A 7 -10.87 24.40 -7.71
N THR A 8 -9.86 24.47 -8.54
CA THR A 8 -9.09 23.29 -8.92
C THR A 8 -7.83 23.23 -8.05
N ILE A 9 -7.73 22.24 -7.19
CA ILE A 9 -6.50 21.95 -6.44
C ILE A 9 -5.53 21.31 -7.43
N ARG A 10 -4.38 21.95 -7.61
CA ARG A 10 -3.29 21.52 -8.50
C ARG A 10 -2.08 21.02 -7.71
N GLN A 11 -2.32 20.46 -6.53
CA GLN A 11 -1.29 19.96 -5.66
C GLN A 11 -1.36 18.45 -5.57
N GLY A 12 -0.20 17.82 -5.36
CA GLY A 12 -0.06 16.41 -5.05
C GLY A 12 1.09 16.20 -4.07
N LEU A 13 1.05 15.12 -3.32
CA LEU A 13 2.16 14.66 -2.49
C LEU A 13 2.80 13.45 -3.16
N VAL A 14 4.11 13.47 -3.26
CA VAL A 14 4.94 12.31 -3.61
C VAL A 14 5.58 11.82 -2.32
N VAL A 15 5.23 10.62 -1.90
CA VAL A 15 5.74 10.00 -0.66
C VAL A 15 6.62 8.83 -1.04
N ALA A 16 7.81 8.74 -0.44
CA ALA A 16 8.70 7.58 -0.58
C ALA A 16 9.09 7.06 0.80
N LEU A 17 9.02 5.74 0.97
CA LEU A 17 9.36 5.07 2.21
C LEU A 17 10.73 4.41 2.11
N TYR A 18 11.63 4.77 3.03
CA TYR A 18 12.98 4.23 3.15
C TYR A 18 13.26 3.79 4.61
N PRO A 19 12.64 2.68 5.06
CA PRO A 19 12.72 2.24 6.46
C PRO A 19 14.16 2.05 6.94
N GLY A 20 14.44 2.56 8.14
CA GLY A 20 15.77 2.44 8.77
C GLY A 20 16.79 3.48 8.33
N ALA A 21 16.48 4.33 7.35
CA ALA A 21 17.36 5.43 6.95
C ALA A 21 17.13 6.65 7.85
N THR A 22 18.21 7.36 8.20
CA THR A 22 18.13 8.66 8.86
C THR A 22 17.60 9.74 7.92
N SER A 23 17.06 10.81 8.45
CA SER A 23 16.56 11.95 7.66
C SER A 23 17.58 12.50 6.67
N GLU A 24 18.87 12.54 7.04
CA GLU A 24 19.96 12.97 6.17
C GLU A 24 20.16 12.01 5.00
N ASN A 25 20.14 10.69 5.26
CA ASN A 25 20.24 9.67 4.22
C ASN A 25 19.01 9.70 3.29
N VAL A 26 17.80 9.87 3.86
CA VAL A 26 16.57 10.06 3.09
C VAL A 26 16.70 11.27 2.17
N GLU A 27 17.20 12.39 2.68
CA GLU A 27 17.37 13.60 1.88
C GLU A 27 18.32 13.37 0.71
N GLN A 28 19.51 12.84 0.99
CA GLN A 28 20.55 12.70 -0.04
C GLN A 28 20.22 11.62 -1.08
N GLN A 29 19.66 10.49 -0.64
CA GLN A 29 19.51 9.31 -1.47
C GLN A 29 18.11 9.18 -2.10
N VAL A 30 17.10 9.84 -1.54
CA VAL A 30 15.72 9.71 -1.99
C VAL A 30 15.14 11.07 -2.36
N THR A 31 15.13 12.06 -1.44
CA THR A 31 14.42 13.31 -1.66
C THR A 31 15.04 14.12 -2.79
N LYS A 32 16.36 14.35 -2.78
CA LYS A 32 17.04 15.08 -3.85
C LYS A 32 16.92 14.42 -5.22
N PRO A 33 17.12 13.10 -5.37
CA PRO A 33 16.83 12.40 -6.63
C PRO A 33 15.39 12.54 -7.10
N LEU A 34 14.41 12.44 -6.18
CA LEU A 34 13.00 12.63 -6.50
C LEU A 34 12.69 14.06 -6.95
N GLU A 35 13.23 15.07 -6.27
CA GLU A 35 13.09 16.48 -6.69
C GLU A 35 13.63 16.69 -8.10
N ASN A 36 14.83 16.18 -8.38
CA ASN A 36 15.42 16.26 -9.70
C ASN A 36 14.54 15.61 -10.78
N TYR A 37 13.98 14.44 -10.48
CA TYR A 37 13.04 13.76 -11.35
C TYR A 37 11.76 14.57 -11.55
N ILE A 38 11.13 15.03 -10.48
CA ILE A 38 9.92 15.86 -10.50
C ILE A 38 10.14 17.12 -11.35
N PHE A 39 11.31 17.75 -11.24
CA PHE A 39 11.65 18.96 -11.98
C PHE A 39 11.98 18.74 -13.46
N THR A 40 11.97 17.49 -13.94
CA THR A 40 12.00 17.21 -15.38
C THR A 40 10.67 17.54 -16.07
N TYR A 41 9.59 17.63 -15.29
CA TYR A 41 8.27 17.97 -15.79
C TYR A 41 8.07 19.50 -15.81
N ASN A 42 7.81 20.04 -17.01
CA ASN A 42 7.60 21.49 -17.19
C ASN A 42 6.30 21.99 -16.53
N GLU A 43 5.35 21.10 -16.32
CA GLU A 43 4.06 21.36 -15.70
C GLU A 43 4.18 21.65 -14.20
N VAL A 44 5.32 21.34 -13.57
CA VAL A 44 5.57 21.52 -12.15
C VAL A 44 6.04 22.95 -11.84
N LYS A 45 5.39 23.56 -10.85
CA LYS A 45 5.73 24.90 -10.34
C LYS A 45 6.85 24.81 -9.31
N ARG A 46 8.11 24.78 -9.77
CA ARG A 46 9.30 24.57 -8.93
C ARG A 46 9.36 25.47 -7.70
N LYS A 47 8.97 26.73 -7.83
CA LYS A 47 9.03 27.71 -6.71
C LYS A 47 8.08 27.42 -5.56
N LYS A 48 7.08 26.56 -5.77
CA LYS A 48 6.08 26.18 -4.78
C LYS A 48 6.14 24.69 -4.42
N THR A 49 7.07 23.96 -5.00
CA THR A 49 7.36 22.59 -4.59
C THR A 49 8.17 22.62 -3.30
N ILE A 50 7.72 21.90 -2.28
CA ILE A 50 8.31 21.83 -0.95
C ILE A 50 8.58 20.39 -0.62
N SER A 51 9.78 20.07 -0.16
CA SER A 51 10.16 18.73 0.30
C SER A 51 10.43 18.70 1.79
N SER A 52 10.21 17.54 2.39
CA SER A 52 10.49 17.25 3.78
C SER A 52 11.06 15.84 3.89
N SER A 53 12.23 15.74 4.52
CA SER A 53 12.90 14.47 4.80
C SER A 53 12.84 14.19 6.30
N ARG A 54 12.33 13.02 6.67
CA ARG A 54 12.32 12.51 8.05
C ARG A 54 12.91 11.11 8.07
N ASP A 55 13.17 10.58 9.25
CA ASP A 55 13.67 9.23 9.40
C ASP A 55 12.71 8.24 8.73
N GLY A 56 13.20 7.55 7.72
CA GLY A 56 12.46 6.54 6.97
C GLY A 56 11.45 7.05 5.94
N ILE A 57 11.26 8.37 5.77
CA ILE A 57 10.23 8.90 4.86
C ILE A 57 10.64 10.20 4.19
N SER A 58 10.41 10.27 2.88
CA SER A 58 10.50 11.49 2.07
C SER A 58 9.10 11.91 1.64
N ILE A 59 8.79 13.19 1.75
CA ILE A 59 7.53 13.79 1.30
C ILE A 59 7.86 15.00 0.45
N VAL A 60 7.40 14.99 -0.81
CA VAL A 60 7.54 16.13 -1.73
C VAL A 60 6.15 16.62 -2.11
N GLN A 61 5.80 17.81 -1.68
CA GLN A 61 4.57 18.50 -2.07
C GLN A 61 4.82 19.20 -3.40
N VAL A 62 4.11 18.78 -4.42
CA VAL A 62 4.23 19.27 -5.80
C VAL A 62 3.04 20.16 -6.13
N GLU A 63 3.27 21.35 -6.65
CA GLU A 63 2.23 22.21 -7.20
C GLU A 63 2.40 22.31 -8.73
N LEU A 64 1.30 22.17 -9.47
CA LEU A 64 1.31 22.32 -10.92
C LEU A 64 1.09 23.79 -11.32
N ASN A 65 1.60 24.14 -12.49
CA ASN A 65 1.37 25.44 -13.11
C ASN A 65 -0.13 25.66 -13.41
N GLU A 66 -0.53 26.91 -13.46
CA GLU A 66 -1.94 27.30 -13.65
C GLU A 66 -2.46 27.00 -15.07
N ASP A 67 -1.55 26.89 -16.03
CA ASP A 67 -1.82 26.58 -17.44
C ASP A 67 -2.09 25.08 -17.69
N VAL A 68 -1.83 24.22 -16.71
CA VAL A 68 -2.15 22.78 -16.81
C VAL A 68 -3.67 22.60 -16.80
N LYS A 69 -4.24 22.29 -17.97
CA LYS A 69 -5.69 22.14 -18.15
C LYS A 69 -6.20 20.81 -17.61
N ASP A 70 -5.46 19.73 -17.84
CA ASP A 70 -5.82 18.37 -17.44
C ASP A 70 -4.83 17.86 -16.39
N LYS A 71 -5.17 18.10 -15.12
CA LYS A 71 -4.37 17.64 -13.98
C LYS A 71 -4.38 16.12 -13.86
N ASP A 72 -5.50 15.47 -14.20
CA ASP A 72 -5.68 14.03 -13.99
C ASP A 72 -4.83 13.25 -15.01
N ALA A 73 -4.78 13.71 -16.25
CA ALA A 73 -3.86 13.19 -17.26
C ALA A 73 -2.39 13.38 -16.85
N PHE A 74 -2.05 14.56 -16.27
CA PHE A 74 -0.71 14.79 -15.75
C PHE A 74 -0.36 13.79 -14.65
N TRP A 75 -1.19 13.67 -13.60
CA TRP A 75 -0.92 12.78 -12.47
C TRP A 75 -0.88 11.32 -12.88
N SER A 76 -1.72 10.90 -13.83
CA SER A 76 -1.67 9.56 -14.39
C SER A 76 -0.32 9.27 -15.07
N LYS A 77 0.11 10.17 -15.96
CA LYS A 77 1.43 10.07 -16.63
C LYS A 77 2.58 10.10 -15.63
N PHE A 78 2.47 10.96 -14.63
CA PHE A 78 3.49 11.13 -13.60
C PHE A 78 3.66 9.86 -12.75
N ARG A 79 2.55 9.22 -12.31
CA ARG A 79 2.60 7.93 -11.59
C ARG A 79 3.32 6.85 -12.38
N HIS A 80 2.97 6.67 -13.65
CA HIS A 80 3.65 5.68 -14.50
C HIS A 80 5.16 5.96 -14.63
N GLY A 81 5.52 7.22 -14.78
CA GLY A 81 6.92 7.62 -14.84
C GLY A 81 7.65 7.40 -13.50
N LEU A 82 6.99 7.69 -12.38
CA LEU A 82 7.54 7.50 -11.04
C LEU A 82 7.76 6.02 -10.72
N ASP A 83 6.84 5.13 -11.11
CA ASP A 83 6.98 3.68 -10.97
C ASP A 83 8.22 3.16 -11.71
N ALA A 84 8.47 3.69 -12.90
CA ALA A 84 9.68 3.36 -13.65
C ALA A 84 10.95 3.93 -12.97
N TYR A 85 10.87 5.15 -12.44
CA TYR A 85 11.98 5.83 -11.76
C TYR A 85 12.32 5.19 -10.41
N GLN A 86 11.36 4.60 -9.73
CA GLN A 86 11.56 3.90 -8.45
C GLN A 86 12.69 2.88 -8.53
N ARG A 87 12.89 2.24 -9.68
CA ARG A 87 13.98 1.26 -9.90
C ARG A 87 15.38 1.87 -9.84
N GLN A 88 15.49 3.20 -9.93
CA GLN A 88 16.74 3.94 -9.85
C GLN A 88 17.03 4.42 -8.42
N LEU A 89 16.04 4.34 -7.52
CA LEU A 89 16.21 4.66 -6.12
C LEU A 89 16.95 3.52 -5.38
N PRO A 90 17.53 3.77 -4.18
CA PRO A 90 18.21 2.75 -3.41
C PRO A 90 17.34 1.53 -3.12
N GLN A 91 17.95 0.34 -3.08
CA GLN A 91 17.25 -0.94 -2.86
C GLN A 91 16.44 -1.01 -1.55
N GLY A 92 16.68 -0.14 -0.59
CA GLY A 92 15.91 -0.08 0.67
C GLY A 92 14.62 0.73 0.58
N VAL A 93 14.34 1.40 -0.54
CA VAL A 93 13.08 2.12 -0.76
C VAL A 93 11.98 1.13 -1.08
N VAL A 94 11.00 1.03 -0.17
CA VAL A 94 9.92 0.01 -0.24
C VAL A 94 8.83 0.40 -1.22
N GLY A 95 8.67 1.70 -1.50
CA GLY A 95 7.66 2.18 -2.44
C GLY A 95 7.63 3.69 -2.55
N THR A 96 7.08 4.15 -3.65
CA THR A 96 6.73 5.55 -3.91
C THR A 96 5.24 5.64 -4.18
N GLU A 97 4.57 6.65 -3.63
CA GLU A 97 3.14 6.88 -3.80
C GLU A 97 2.86 8.32 -4.16
N VAL A 98 1.89 8.54 -5.04
CA VAL A 98 1.40 9.88 -5.41
C VAL A 98 -0.01 10.04 -4.91
N ILE A 99 -0.21 11.00 -4.03
CA ILE A 99 -1.51 11.40 -3.48
C ILE A 99 -1.87 12.75 -4.09
N ASP A 100 -2.85 12.78 -4.97
CA ASP A 100 -3.27 13.97 -5.73
C ASP A 100 -4.77 14.31 -5.57
N ASP A 101 -5.44 13.59 -4.69
CA ASP A 101 -6.88 13.69 -4.44
C ASP A 101 -7.25 14.70 -3.33
N PHE A 102 -6.43 15.74 -3.17
CA PHE A 102 -6.72 16.80 -2.23
C PHE A 102 -7.96 17.59 -2.64
N GLY A 103 -8.89 17.72 -1.70
CA GLY A 103 -10.11 18.53 -1.87
C GLY A 103 -11.27 17.79 -2.49
N GLU A 104 -11.18 16.50 -2.74
CA GLU A 104 -12.36 15.68 -2.99
C GLU A 104 -13.19 15.58 -1.71
N THR A 105 -14.35 16.20 -1.71
CA THR A 105 -15.29 16.09 -0.60
C THR A 105 -16.15 14.86 -0.80
N SER A 106 -16.25 14.01 0.22
CA SER A 106 -17.16 12.87 0.20
C SER A 106 -18.60 13.37 0.24
N ALA A 107 -19.38 13.10 -0.79
CA ALA A 107 -20.81 13.46 -0.84
C ALA A 107 -21.64 12.60 0.11
N MET A 108 -21.21 11.38 0.39
CA MET A 108 -21.91 10.43 1.26
C MET A 108 -20.89 9.55 2.02
N LEU A 109 -21.18 9.32 3.29
CA LEU A 109 -20.48 8.36 4.13
C LEU A 109 -21.45 7.25 4.55
N ILE A 110 -21.17 6.02 4.15
CA ILE A 110 -21.98 4.85 4.51
C ILE A 110 -21.20 4.02 5.52
N ALA A 111 -21.76 3.83 6.71
CA ALA A 111 -21.20 2.95 7.74
C ALA A 111 -21.92 1.61 7.74
N MET A 112 -21.16 0.51 7.81
CA MET A 112 -21.70 -0.83 7.92
C MET A 112 -21.27 -1.44 9.25
N GLU A 113 -22.23 -1.83 10.08
CA GLU A 113 -21.99 -2.47 11.37
C GLU A 113 -22.90 -3.67 11.60
N SER A 114 -22.46 -4.64 12.39
CA SER A 114 -23.28 -5.78 12.82
C SER A 114 -22.77 -6.37 14.12
N LYS A 115 -23.71 -6.72 15.00
CA LYS A 115 -23.40 -7.50 16.22
C LYS A 115 -23.34 -9.01 16.00
N GLN A 116 -23.85 -9.50 14.86
CA GLN A 116 -24.01 -10.94 14.59
C GLN A 116 -23.10 -11.45 13.47
N LYS A 117 -22.57 -10.58 12.65
CA LYS A 117 -21.75 -10.94 11.50
C LYS A 117 -20.26 -10.80 11.80
N THR A 118 -19.47 -11.68 11.26
CA THR A 118 -18.01 -11.59 11.34
C THR A 118 -17.47 -10.49 10.42
N TYR A 119 -16.27 -10.00 10.70
CA TYR A 119 -15.61 -9.03 9.81
C TYR A 119 -15.47 -9.53 8.36
N ARG A 120 -15.22 -10.82 8.17
CA ARG A 120 -15.19 -11.45 6.86
C ARG A 120 -16.50 -11.26 6.11
N GLN A 121 -17.62 -11.57 6.77
CA GLN A 121 -18.94 -11.38 6.16
C GLN A 121 -19.25 -9.92 5.87
N LEU A 122 -18.84 -9.00 6.77
CA LEU A 122 -18.99 -7.57 6.53
C LEU A 122 -18.15 -7.09 5.35
N ASN A 123 -16.92 -7.61 5.20
CA ASN A 123 -16.08 -7.30 4.05
C ASN A 123 -16.70 -7.79 2.73
N GLU A 124 -17.29 -8.98 2.72
CA GLU A 124 -18.01 -9.50 1.54
C GLU A 124 -19.19 -8.61 1.16
N TYR A 125 -20.00 -8.20 2.14
CA TYR A 125 -21.12 -7.26 1.90
C TYR A 125 -20.63 -5.88 1.45
N MET A 126 -19.56 -5.37 2.06
CA MET A 126 -18.97 -4.09 1.67
C MET A 126 -18.47 -4.12 0.23
N LYS A 127 -17.82 -5.22 -0.17
CA LYS A 127 -17.37 -5.41 -1.55
C LYS A 127 -18.53 -5.46 -2.54
N GLN A 128 -19.61 -6.17 -2.21
CA GLN A 128 -20.81 -6.21 -3.05
C GLN A 128 -21.45 -4.81 -3.16
N LEU A 129 -21.48 -4.04 -2.06
CA LEU A 129 -21.97 -2.68 -2.08
C LEU A 129 -21.07 -1.77 -2.94
N GLU A 130 -19.76 -1.86 -2.78
CA GLU A 130 -18.80 -1.12 -3.60
C GLU A 130 -18.98 -1.43 -5.08
N ASP A 131 -19.06 -2.71 -5.45
CA ASP A 131 -19.27 -3.15 -6.83
C ASP A 131 -20.59 -2.61 -7.39
N SER A 132 -21.66 -2.62 -6.58
CA SER A 132 -22.97 -2.08 -6.97
C SER A 132 -22.95 -0.56 -7.15
N LEU A 133 -22.26 0.16 -6.26
CA LEU A 133 -22.13 1.62 -6.37
C LEU A 133 -21.31 2.02 -7.60
N ARG A 134 -20.29 1.27 -7.95
CA ARG A 134 -19.45 1.52 -9.14
C ARG A 134 -20.20 1.35 -10.48
N THR A 135 -21.36 0.70 -10.47
CA THR A 135 -22.22 0.57 -11.69
C THR A 135 -23.07 1.81 -11.95
N ILE A 136 -23.09 2.76 -11.05
CA ILE A 136 -23.88 4.00 -11.17
C ILE A 136 -22.98 5.09 -11.79
N ASP A 137 -23.32 5.55 -12.99
CA ASP A 137 -22.49 6.49 -13.77
C ASP A 137 -22.24 7.82 -13.05
N GLU A 138 -23.16 8.25 -12.17
CA GLU A 138 -23.06 9.48 -11.42
C GLU A 138 -22.10 9.39 -10.22
N ILE A 139 -21.63 8.19 -9.85
CA ILE A 139 -20.69 7.99 -8.75
C ILE A 139 -19.27 7.99 -9.29
N GLY A 140 -18.54 9.09 -9.08
CA GLY A 140 -17.19 9.26 -9.58
C GLY A 140 -16.15 8.39 -8.83
N ARG A 141 -16.28 8.25 -7.51
CA ARG A 141 -15.30 7.52 -6.69
C ARG A 141 -15.95 6.88 -5.46
N VAL A 142 -15.57 5.64 -5.21
CA VAL A 142 -15.91 4.92 -3.98
C VAL A 142 -14.62 4.57 -3.24
N GLN A 143 -14.52 4.98 -1.97
CA GLN A 143 -13.41 4.65 -1.08
C GLN A 143 -13.91 3.82 0.09
N VAL A 144 -13.21 2.74 0.41
CA VAL A 144 -13.57 1.86 1.54
C VAL A 144 -12.53 2.00 2.64
N TYR A 145 -12.99 2.27 3.86
CA TYR A 145 -12.16 2.40 5.05
C TYR A 145 -12.48 1.31 6.09
N GLY A 146 -11.53 1.01 6.95
CA GLY A 146 -11.74 0.09 8.07
C GLY A 146 -11.76 -1.39 7.71
N MET A 147 -11.42 -1.75 6.47
CA MET A 147 -11.29 -3.16 6.10
C MET A 147 -10.10 -3.80 6.82
N GLN A 148 -10.37 -4.87 7.56
CA GLN A 148 -9.32 -5.68 8.18
C GLN A 148 -8.86 -6.75 7.19
N LYS A 149 -7.55 -6.82 6.97
CA LYS A 149 -6.95 -7.91 6.16
C LYS A 149 -6.96 -9.20 6.98
N GLU A 150 -7.48 -10.26 6.38
CA GLU A 150 -7.36 -11.60 6.99
C GLU A 150 -5.89 -12.02 6.99
N GLN A 151 -5.47 -12.63 8.10
CA GLN A 151 -4.14 -13.22 8.22
C GLN A 151 -4.24 -14.60 8.84
N ILE A 152 -3.35 -15.49 8.44
CA ILE A 152 -3.17 -16.79 9.06
C ILE A 152 -1.84 -16.76 9.81
N SER A 153 -1.89 -16.97 11.13
CA SER A 153 -0.69 -17.09 11.95
C SER A 153 -0.34 -18.56 12.12
N VAL A 154 0.84 -18.95 11.69
CA VAL A 154 1.39 -20.29 11.89
C VAL A 154 2.38 -20.22 13.04
N THR A 155 2.06 -20.88 14.14
CA THR A 155 2.94 -21.01 15.30
C THR A 155 3.54 -22.40 15.32
N VAL A 156 4.85 -22.48 15.33
CA VAL A 156 5.59 -23.75 15.39
C VAL A 156 6.01 -24.06 16.83
N ASN A 157 5.98 -25.33 17.18
CA ASN A 157 6.50 -25.82 18.47
C ASN A 157 7.90 -26.39 18.24
N ASN A 158 8.91 -25.72 18.78
CA ASN A 158 10.32 -26.05 18.57
C ASN A 158 10.71 -27.42 19.14
N GLU A 159 10.12 -27.85 20.25
CA GLU A 159 10.38 -29.18 20.82
C GLU A 159 9.93 -30.27 19.85
N ARG A 160 8.74 -30.10 19.25
CA ARG A 160 8.25 -31.03 18.22
C ARG A 160 9.07 -30.97 16.95
N LEU A 161 9.46 -29.77 16.49
CA LEU A 161 10.33 -29.65 15.32
C LEU A 161 11.65 -30.39 15.54
N SER A 162 12.29 -30.19 16.69
CA SER A 162 13.54 -30.88 17.04
C SER A 162 13.36 -32.39 17.09
N HIS A 163 12.21 -32.86 17.61
CA HIS A 163 11.91 -34.29 17.67
C HIS A 163 11.78 -34.94 16.28
N TYR A 164 11.29 -34.19 15.29
CA TYR A 164 11.19 -34.64 13.91
C TYR A 164 12.43 -34.28 13.07
N GLY A 165 13.44 -33.65 13.64
CA GLY A 165 14.64 -33.20 12.93
C GLY A 165 14.36 -32.08 11.91
N LEU A 166 13.29 -31.31 12.11
CA LEU A 166 12.88 -30.22 11.24
C LEU A 166 13.28 -28.87 11.81
N THR A 167 13.51 -27.90 10.91
CA THR A 167 13.76 -26.51 11.26
C THR A 167 12.53 -25.64 10.91
N SER A 168 12.41 -24.48 11.56
CA SER A 168 11.37 -23.50 11.24
C SER A 168 11.45 -23.02 9.79
N GLU A 169 12.66 -22.97 9.24
CA GLU A 169 12.92 -22.59 7.84
C GLU A 169 12.35 -23.64 6.86
N GLN A 170 12.51 -24.93 7.15
CA GLN A 170 11.91 -25.99 6.33
C GLN A 170 10.37 -25.93 6.35
N VAL A 171 9.76 -25.54 7.48
CA VAL A 171 8.32 -25.31 7.55
C VAL A 171 7.92 -24.12 6.66
N ALA A 172 8.65 -23.02 6.75
CA ALA A 172 8.41 -21.84 5.91
C ALA A 172 8.54 -22.17 4.41
N ASP A 173 9.60 -22.89 4.04
CA ASP A 173 9.82 -23.31 2.66
C ASP A 173 8.73 -24.23 2.12
N ALA A 174 8.24 -25.15 2.94
CA ALA A 174 7.14 -26.03 2.56
C ALA A 174 5.84 -25.25 2.30
N LEU A 175 5.58 -24.21 3.13
CA LEU A 175 4.45 -23.29 2.94
C LEU A 175 4.60 -22.47 1.65
N ILE A 176 5.80 -21.94 1.39
CA ILE A 176 6.13 -21.18 0.17
C ILE A 176 5.97 -22.05 -1.08
N LYS A 177 6.51 -23.25 -1.07
CA LYS A 177 6.44 -24.21 -2.21
C LYS A 177 5.00 -24.62 -2.55
N LYS A 178 4.09 -24.59 -1.59
CA LYS A 178 2.67 -24.90 -1.80
C LYS A 178 1.86 -23.69 -2.32
N GLY A 179 2.51 -22.63 -2.74
CA GLY A 179 1.86 -21.43 -3.28
C GLY A 179 1.33 -20.48 -2.20
N CYS A 180 1.80 -20.63 -0.95
CA CYS A 180 1.53 -19.68 0.11
C CYS A 180 2.46 -18.47 -0.05
N VAL A 181 2.28 -17.69 -1.10
CA VAL A 181 3.13 -16.53 -1.39
C VAL A 181 2.30 -15.28 -1.49
N THR A 182 2.15 -14.55 -0.42
CA THR A 182 2.10 -13.08 -0.33
C THR A 182 1.84 -12.62 1.10
N GLY A 183 2.46 -11.52 1.50
CA GLY A 183 2.65 -11.04 2.85
C GLY A 183 1.41 -10.89 3.72
N SER A 184 1.10 -11.86 4.54
CA SER A 184 -0.01 -11.76 5.49
C SER A 184 0.19 -12.54 6.79
N GLY A 185 1.42 -12.90 7.17
CA GLY A 185 1.64 -13.59 8.44
C GLY A 185 3.09 -13.56 8.89
N ARG A 186 3.31 -13.96 10.14
CA ARG A 186 4.64 -14.13 10.74
C ARG A 186 4.69 -15.46 11.46
N ILE A 187 5.79 -16.20 11.31
CA ILE A 187 6.11 -17.33 12.19
C ILE A 187 6.88 -16.76 13.38
N LYS A 188 6.40 -17.03 14.59
CA LYS A 188 7.09 -16.65 15.81
C LYS A 188 7.80 -17.87 16.39
N ASP A 189 9.13 -17.78 16.46
CA ASP A 189 10.00 -18.78 17.05
C ASP A 189 10.74 -18.14 18.24
N GLY A 190 10.21 -18.32 19.44
CA GLY A 190 10.75 -17.71 20.64
C GLY A 190 10.89 -16.20 20.54
N SER A 191 12.09 -15.74 20.20
CA SER A 191 12.44 -14.33 20.00
C SER A 191 12.54 -13.89 18.54
N THR A 192 12.44 -14.80 17.58
CA THR A 192 12.61 -14.49 16.15
C THR A 192 11.29 -14.60 15.41
N GLU A 193 10.93 -13.57 14.64
CA GLU A 193 9.73 -13.54 13.81
C GLU A 193 10.09 -13.65 12.32
N TYR A 194 9.55 -14.65 11.62
CA TYR A 194 9.69 -14.82 10.18
C TYR A 194 8.38 -14.40 9.47
N PRO A 195 8.41 -13.45 8.52
CA PRO A 195 7.23 -13.10 7.76
C PRO A 195 6.81 -14.25 6.84
N ILE A 196 5.53 -14.60 6.86
CA ILE A 196 4.93 -15.52 5.90
C ILE A 196 4.05 -14.73 4.96
N TYR A 197 4.17 -15.06 3.68
CA TYR A 197 3.38 -14.50 2.61
C TYR A 197 2.42 -15.57 2.07
N VAL A 198 1.11 -15.35 2.19
CA VAL A 198 0.09 -16.30 1.72
C VAL A 198 -0.58 -15.71 0.47
N ASP A 199 -0.49 -16.38 -0.66
CA ASP A 199 -1.30 -16.06 -1.83
C ASP A 199 -2.65 -16.81 -1.77
N LEU A 200 -3.64 -16.23 -2.44
CA LEU A 200 -5.06 -16.64 -2.48
C LEU A 200 -5.35 -18.08 -2.94
N GLY A 201 -4.34 -18.93 -3.14
CA GLY A 201 -4.50 -20.34 -3.47
C GLY A 201 -5.08 -21.20 -2.36
N ILE A 202 -4.98 -20.78 -1.08
CA ILE A 202 -5.51 -21.55 0.05
C ILE A 202 -6.80 -20.88 0.55
N GLN A 203 -7.91 -21.46 0.14
CA GLN A 203 -9.23 -20.94 0.53
C GLN A 203 -9.70 -21.40 1.92
N LYS A 204 -9.06 -22.42 2.50
CA LYS A 204 -9.47 -22.98 3.80
C LYS A 204 -8.29 -23.32 4.67
N VAL A 205 -8.37 -22.97 5.97
CA VAL A 205 -7.36 -23.34 6.99
C VAL A 205 -7.10 -24.85 7.06
N GLN A 206 -8.07 -25.68 6.67
CA GLN A 206 -7.93 -27.14 6.62
C GLN A 206 -6.91 -27.60 5.58
N GLU A 207 -6.71 -26.88 4.49
CA GLU A 207 -5.72 -27.22 3.46
C GLU A 207 -4.29 -27.05 3.97
N LEU A 208 -4.06 -26.07 4.88
CA LEU A 208 -2.77 -25.92 5.56
C LEU A 208 -2.43 -27.11 6.47
N LYS A 209 -3.43 -27.75 7.10
CA LYS A 209 -3.20 -28.90 7.97
C LYS A 209 -2.71 -30.14 7.23
N ASN A 210 -2.91 -30.19 5.91
CA ASN A 210 -2.54 -31.32 5.06
C ASN A 210 -1.21 -31.12 4.33
N ILE A 211 -0.47 -30.06 4.65
CA ILE A 211 0.85 -29.83 4.06
C ILE A 211 1.84 -30.83 4.67
N GLN A 212 2.42 -31.67 3.83
CA GLN A 212 3.50 -32.57 4.19
C GLN A 212 4.83 -31.84 4.08
N ILE A 213 5.64 -31.92 5.13
CA ILE A 213 7.00 -31.40 5.17
C ILE A 213 7.90 -32.60 4.97
N ILE A 214 8.66 -32.63 3.86
CA ILE A 214 9.59 -33.69 3.48
C ILE A 214 11.00 -33.13 3.57
#